data_d1020548655803811ee1a3c7f5727113
#
_entry.id   d1020548655803811ee1a3c7f5727113
#
_cell.length_a   1.000
_cell.length_b   1.000
_cell.length_c   1.000
_cell.angle_alpha   90.00
_cell.angle_beta   90.00
_cell.angle_gamma   90.00
#
_symmetry.space_group_name_H-M   'P 1'
#
loop_
_entity.id
_entity.type
_entity.pdbx_description
1 polymer ?
#
loop_
_entity_poly.entity_id
_entity_poly.type
_entity_poly.pdbx_seq_one_letter_code
_entity_poly.pdbx_strand_id
1 'polypeptide(L)'
;MCIRDRSKVNISNNFLAASNDTEVEVSIISGSSPEEISQIVENLGGKYTDLGYGYGIVLIPIENLTALATSPKIQYIELPKSLYTNDYESNRASCITQINSSNLKGQGVLIGFIDTGIDYTHPAFRNADGTTRIEYIYDLDQGGKVYTKEQINEALKSSDPYSIVSSTDVTGHGTHVVGIACAGGNIDTKYYGVAPESSIAMVKVARSRFALSTQIMRGIKFLIDKGKELNMPLAINMSLSTNDGAHNGSSLLEQYISTVSATQRVTIVIAAGNEGEAAHHVGGTLEDINEVYFNISSDESIVVINLYKSLLPDVSIELLCPGAVSYTHLRA
;
A
#
# COMPACT_ATOMS: atom_id res chain seq x y z
N MET A 1 9.09 10.23 -8.95
CA MET A 1 9.73 10.85 -10.14
C MET A 1 8.74 10.69 -11.29
N CYS A 2 8.20 11.78 -11.78
CA CYS A 2 7.26 11.77 -12.91
C CYS A 2 8.06 11.81 -14.21
N ILE A 3 8.05 10.75 -15.00
CA ILE A 3 8.77 10.72 -16.27
C ILE A 3 7.87 11.32 -17.36
N ARG A 4 7.76 12.64 -17.40
CA ARG A 4 7.11 13.35 -18.50
C ARG A 4 8.13 14.14 -19.35
N ASP A 5 9.34 14.35 -18.85
CA ASP A 5 10.45 14.87 -19.64
C ASP A 5 11.25 13.69 -20.23
N ARG A 6 11.02 13.45 -21.52
CA ARG A 6 11.52 12.31 -22.28
C ARG A 6 13.02 12.33 -22.55
N SER A 7 13.76 13.34 -22.09
CA SER A 7 15.14 13.55 -22.53
C SER A 7 16.24 13.13 -21.56
N LYS A 8 15.94 12.88 -20.27
CA LYS A 8 16.96 12.47 -19.28
C LYS A 8 16.35 11.66 -18.14
N VAL A 9 16.30 10.33 -18.27
CA VAL A 9 16.05 9.44 -17.14
C VAL A 9 17.38 9.07 -16.50
N ASN A 10 17.71 9.71 -15.38
CA ASN A 10 18.86 9.31 -14.57
C ASN A 10 18.33 8.58 -13.33
N ILE A 11 18.33 7.25 -13.39
CA ILE A 11 17.90 6.40 -12.27
C ILE A 11 19.09 6.29 -11.33
N SER A 12 19.03 6.99 -10.20
CA SER A 12 20.04 6.82 -9.14
C SER A 12 19.88 5.45 -8.48
N ASN A 13 21.00 4.77 -8.20
CA ASN A 13 21.05 3.42 -7.63
C ASN A 13 20.34 3.26 -6.26
N ASN A 14 19.86 4.32 -5.64
CA ASN A 14 19.19 4.31 -4.33
C ASN A 14 17.67 3.98 -4.40
N PHE A 15 17.09 3.84 -5.60
CA PHE A 15 15.68 3.46 -5.79
C PHE A 15 15.46 1.95 -5.97
N LEU A 16 16.49 1.15 -5.79
CA LEU A 16 16.51 -0.29 -6.09
C LEU A 16 15.88 -1.19 -5.01
N ALA A 17 15.11 -0.66 -4.06
CA ALA A 17 14.39 -1.49 -3.08
C ALA A 17 13.29 -2.38 -3.71
N ALA A 18 12.90 -2.11 -4.95
CA ALA A 18 11.90 -2.87 -5.71
C ALA A 18 12.52 -3.69 -6.85
N SER A 19 13.84 -3.74 -6.99
CA SER A 19 14.52 -4.42 -8.07
C SER A 19 15.49 -5.47 -7.54
N ASN A 20 15.49 -6.64 -8.17
CA ASN A 20 16.73 -7.36 -8.34
C ASN A 20 17.63 -6.45 -9.21
N ASP A 21 18.96 -6.53 -9.13
CA ASP A 21 19.90 -5.62 -9.81
C ASP A 21 19.64 -5.38 -11.32
N THR A 22 18.66 -6.03 -11.92
CA THR A 22 18.38 -6.05 -13.36
C THR A 22 16.95 -5.64 -13.74
N GLU A 23 15.97 -5.69 -12.86
CA GLU A 23 14.54 -5.41 -13.16
C GLU A 23 13.98 -4.36 -12.21
N VAL A 24 13.03 -3.56 -12.68
CA VAL A 24 12.29 -2.56 -11.91
C VAL A 24 10.79 -2.78 -12.05
N GLU A 25 10.07 -2.66 -10.94
CA GLU A 25 8.61 -2.62 -10.92
C GLU A 25 8.13 -1.16 -10.95
N VAL A 26 7.14 -0.87 -11.80
CA VAL A 26 6.54 0.47 -11.94
C VAL A 26 5.02 0.38 -12.03
N SER A 27 4.34 1.44 -11.59
CA SER A 27 2.90 1.64 -11.85
C SER A 27 2.74 2.45 -13.12
N ILE A 28 1.72 2.11 -13.92
CA ILE A 28 1.41 2.83 -15.15
C ILE A 28 -0.05 3.24 -15.25
N ILE A 29 -0.31 4.29 -16.05
CA ILE A 29 -1.63 4.58 -16.61
C ILE A 29 -1.55 4.43 -18.13
N SER A 30 -2.57 3.76 -18.71
CA SER A 30 -2.74 3.60 -20.14
C SER A 30 -4.20 3.80 -20.55
N GLY A 31 -4.43 4.37 -21.72
CA GLY A 31 -5.75 4.40 -22.35
C GLY A 31 -6.01 3.25 -23.32
N SER A 32 -5.07 2.32 -23.49
CA SER A 32 -5.15 1.16 -24.38
C SER A 32 -5.71 -0.07 -23.65
N SER A 33 -6.11 -1.10 -24.41
CA SER A 33 -6.59 -2.35 -23.80
C SER A 33 -5.47 -3.09 -23.04
N PRO A 34 -5.83 -3.89 -22.03
CA PRO A 34 -4.83 -4.68 -21.27
C PRO A 34 -4.00 -5.60 -22.17
N GLU A 35 -4.59 -6.18 -23.20
CA GLU A 35 -3.93 -7.07 -24.16
C GLU A 35 -2.87 -6.32 -24.97
N GLU A 36 -3.18 -5.10 -25.41
CA GLU A 36 -2.23 -4.24 -26.14
C GLU A 36 -1.05 -3.85 -25.28
N ILE A 37 -1.30 -3.51 -24.01
CA ILE A 37 -0.22 -3.16 -23.07
C ILE A 37 0.61 -4.39 -22.72
N SER A 38 -0.01 -5.56 -22.49
CA SER A 38 0.71 -6.81 -22.24
C SER A 38 1.70 -7.11 -23.36
N GLN A 39 1.26 -7.00 -24.62
CA GLN A 39 2.11 -7.25 -25.78
C GLN A 39 3.28 -6.26 -25.88
N ILE A 40 3.07 -4.98 -25.55
CA ILE A 40 4.15 -3.98 -25.53
C ILE A 40 5.17 -4.33 -24.46
N VAL A 41 4.72 -4.67 -23.25
CA VAL A 41 5.57 -4.99 -22.10
C VAL A 41 6.34 -6.31 -22.34
N GLU A 42 5.68 -7.33 -22.88
CA GLU A 42 6.32 -8.60 -23.23
C GLU A 42 7.40 -8.43 -24.29
N ASN A 43 7.18 -7.61 -25.31
CA ASN A 43 8.19 -7.28 -26.32
C ASN A 43 9.41 -6.55 -25.74
N LEU A 44 9.26 -5.92 -24.59
CA LEU A 44 10.34 -5.29 -23.81
C LEU A 44 10.91 -6.22 -22.74
N GLY A 45 10.56 -7.52 -22.76
CA GLY A 45 11.05 -8.51 -21.81
C GLY A 45 10.45 -8.40 -20.41
N GLY A 46 9.33 -7.67 -20.25
CA GLY A 46 8.67 -7.44 -18.97
C GLY A 46 7.44 -8.31 -18.75
N LYS A 47 6.79 -8.08 -17.60
CA LYS A 47 5.49 -8.66 -17.23
C LYS A 47 4.51 -7.55 -16.90
N TYR A 48 3.28 -7.68 -17.37
CA TYR A 48 2.19 -6.75 -17.10
C TYR A 48 1.15 -7.38 -16.18
N THR A 49 0.67 -6.60 -15.21
CA THR A 49 -0.48 -6.93 -14.37
C THR A 49 -1.53 -5.84 -14.51
N ASP A 50 -2.69 -6.18 -15.09
CA ASP A 50 -3.82 -5.26 -15.18
C ASP A 50 -4.51 -5.09 -13.82
N LEU A 51 -4.70 -3.85 -13.40
CA LEU A 51 -5.44 -3.47 -12.19
C LEU A 51 -6.85 -2.94 -12.50
N GLY A 52 -7.21 -2.88 -13.79
CA GLY A 52 -8.45 -2.26 -14.27
C GLY A 52 -8.35 -0.73 -14.34
N TYR A 53 -9.37 -0.12 -14.99
CA TYR A 53 -9.53 1.34 -15.11
C TYR A 53 -8.36 2.06 -15.78
N GLY A 54 -7.55 1.36 -16.58
CA GLY A 54 -6.36 1.89 -17.21
C GLY A 54 -5.11 1.90 -16.33
N TYR A 55 -5.17 1.40 -15.12
CA TYR A 55 -4.02 1.24 -14.22
C TYR A 55 -3.39 -0.15 -14.40
N GLY A 56 -2.06 -0.21 -14.27
CA GLY A 56 -1.34 -1.48 -14.30
C GLY A 56 0.00 -1.41 -13.60
N ILE A 57 0.55 -2.60 -13.33
CA ILE A 57 1.89 -2.78 -12.79
C ILE A 57 2.72 -3.45 -13.86
N VAL A 58 3.92 -2.93 -14.08
CA VAL A 58 4.90 -3.46 -15.04
C VAL A 58 6.16 -3.80 -14.29
N LEU A 59 6.61 -5.05 -14.39
CA LEU A 59 7.96 -5.48 -14.02
C LEU A 59 8.77 -5.57 -15.32
N ILE A 60 9.87 -4.83 -15.43
CA ILE A 60 10.62 -4.69 -16.69
C ILE A 60 12.11 -4.57 -16.41
N PRO A 61 12.99 -5.08 -17.31
CA PRO A 61 14.42 -4.80 -17.24
C PRO A 61 14.68 -3.28 -17.20
N ILE A 62 15.54 -2.82 -16.29
CA ILE A 62 15.83 -1.39 -16.08
C ILE A 62 16.26 -0.71 -17.38
N GLU A 63 17.04 -1.39 -18.20
CA GLU A 63 17.51 -0.90 -19.51
C GLU A 63 16.37 -0.58 -20.48
N ASN A 64 15.22 -1.26 -20.34
CA ASN A 64 14.04 -1.10 -21.21
C ASN A 64 13.01 -0.10 -20.65
N LEU A 65 13.22 0.44 -19.45
CA LEU A 65 12.29 1.41 -18.83
C LEU A 65 12.11 2.67 -19.70
N THR A 66 13.18 3.16 -20.33
CA THR A 66 13.10 4.32 -21.24
C THR A 66 12.25 4.00 -22.46
N ALA A 67 12.36 2.79 -23.02
CA ALA A 67 11.56 2.36 -24.16
C ALA A 67 10.07 2.29 -23.79
N LEU A 68 9.74 1.77 -22.59
CA LEU A 68 8.38 1.79 -22.06
C LEU A 68 7.88 3.23 -21.90
N ALA A 69 8.67 4.13 -21.32
CA ALA A 69 8.30 5.53 -21.08
C ALA A 69 8.09 6.35 -22.37
N THR A 70 8.72 5.96 -23.47
CA THR A 70 8.54 6.61 -24.78
C THR A 70 7.37 6.06 -25.59
N SER A 71 6.76 4.97 -25.15
CA SER A 71 5.58 4.40 -25.82
C SER A 71 4.41 5.39 -25.81
N PRO A 72 3.79 5.68 -26.97
CA PRO A 72 2.63 6.58 -27.02
C PRO A 72 1.39 6.01 -26.33
N LYS A 73 1.39 4.73 -26.03
CA LYS A 73 0.30 4.01 -25.36
C LYS A 73 0.35 4.13 -23.84
N ILE A 74 1.50 4.51 -23.28
CA ILE A 74 1.68 4.76 -21.86
C ILE A 74 1.52 6.26 -21.59
N GLN A 75 0.55 6.60 -20.77
CA GLN A 75 0.25 7.99 -20.44
C GLN A 75 1.11 8.49 -19.27
N TYR A 76 1.36 7.61 -18.30
CA TYR A 76 2.09 7.95 -17.09
C TYR A 76 2.81 6.74 -16.50
N ILE A 77 3.98 6.95 -15.92
CA ILE A 77 4.75 5.94 -15.18
C ILE A 77 5.19 6.53 -13.84
N GLU A 78 5.02 5.77 -12.78
CA GLU A 78 5.49 6.12 -11.45
C GLU A 78 6.29 4.97 -10.85
N LEU A 79 7.43 5.29 -10.22
CA LEU A 79 8.18 4.34 -9.40
C LEU A 79 7.40 4.04 -8.12
N PRO A 80 7.44 2.80 -7.60
CA PRO A 80 6.78 2.45 -6.36
C PRO A 80 7.31 3.31 -5.20
N LYS A 81 6.40 3.69 -4.31
CA LYS A 81 6.73 4.38 -3.07
C LYS A 81 6.77 3.39 -1.91
N SER A 82 7.69 3.60 -0.98
CA SER A 82 7.73 2.85 0.26
C SER A 82 6.67 3.35 1.23
N LEU A 83 5.85 2.44 1.77
CA LEU A 83 4.87 2.74 2.80
C LEU A 83 5.28 2.06 4.11
N TYR A 84 5.16 2.79 5.22
CA TYR A 84 5.57 2.35 6.54
C TYR A 84 4.35 1.99 7.39
N THR A 85 4.48 0.98 8.27
CA THR A 85 3.43 0.62 9.23
C THR A 85 3.36 1.66 10.34
N ASN A 86 2.13 2.12 10.63
CA ASN A 86 1.86 3.04 11.73
C ASN A 86 1.16 2.31 12.86
N ASP A 87 1.61 2.52 14.09
CA ASP A 87 1.08 1.91 15.29
C ASP A 87 0.32 2.97 16.08
N TYR A 88 -0.94 2.77 16.49
CA TYR A 88 -1.43 3.16 17.79
C TYR A 88 -2.94 3.34 18.07
N GLU A 89 -3.30 3.38 19.35
CA GLU A 89 -4.49 3.48 20.23
C GLU A 89 -5.64 4.40 19.73
N SER A 90 -6.58 3.97 18.93
CA SER A 90 -7.74 4.81 18.58
C SER A 90 -9.12 4.28 18.97
N ASN A 91 -9.23 3.02 19.38
CA ASN A 91 -10.55 2.40 19.66
C ASN A 91 -11.29 2.99 20.86
N ARG A 92 -10.58 3.67 21.76
CA ARG A 92 -11.14 4.18 23.02
C ARG A 92 -11.88 5.51 22.85
N ALA A 93 -11.58 6.26 21.77
CA ALA A 93 -12.14 7.60 21.56
C ALA A 93 -13.46 7.60 20.75
N SER A 94 -13.86 6.46 20.17
CA SER A 94 -14.84 6.42 19.07
C SER A 94 -16.24 5.92 19.46
N CYS A 95 -16.65 5.84 20.72
CA CYS A 95 -18.02 5.44 21.15
C CYS A 95 -18.52 4.09 20.55
N ILE A 96 -17.62 3.17 20.21
CA ILE A 96 -17.89 1.93 19.44
C ILE A 96 -18.75 0.94 20.24
N THR A 97 -18.62 0.93 21.57
CA THR A 97 -19.42 0.05 22.45
C THR A 97 -20.92 0.25 22.31
N GLN A 98 -21.35 1.44 21.94
CA GLN A 98 -22.77 1.77 21.74
C GLN A 98 -23.33 1.20 20.42
N ILE A 99 -22.49 1.06 19.38
CA ILE A 99 -22.88 0.50 18.08
C ILE A 99 -23.11 -1.00 18.20
N ASN A 100 -22.27 -1.69 18.94
CA ASN A 100 -22.40 -3.13 19.19
C ASN A 100 -23.71 -3.50 19.94
N SER A 101 -24.24 -2.59 20.77
CA SER A 101 -25.54 -2.76 21.41
C SER A 101 -26.73 -2.67 20.45
N SER A 102 -26.52 -2.07 19.28
CA SER A 102 -27.53 -1.93 18.22
C SER A 102 -27.60 -3.14 17.26
N ASN A 103 -26.95 -4.23 17.59
CA ASN A 103 -26.84 -5.47 16.76
C ASN A 103 -26.13 -5.26 15.40
N LEU A 104 -25.39 -4.18 15.23
CA LEU A 104 -24.58 -3.90 14.04
C LEU A 104 -23.15 -4.42 14.28
N LYS A 105 -22.93 -5.71 14.05
CA LYS A 105 -21.68 -6.41 14.37
C LYS A 105 -20.87 -6.82 13.15
N GLY A 106 -21.25 -6.36 11.95
CA GLY A 106 -20.55 -6.63 10.71
C GLY A 106 -20.90 -7.97 10.03
N GLN A 107 -21.94 -8.65 10.45
CA GLN A 107 -22.37 -9.90 9.81
C GLN A 107 -22.68 -9.66 8.32
N GLY A 108 -22.15 -10.53 7.43
CA GLY A 108 -22.33 -10.44 5.97
C GLY A 108 -21.48 -9.36 5.28
N VAL A 109 -20.54 -8.74 6.00
CA VAL A 109 -19.59 -7.75 5.48
C VAL A 109 -18.19 -8.36 5.46
N LEU A 110 -17.46 -8.15 4.37
CA LEU A 110 -16.04 -8.45 4.27
C LEU A 110 -15.23 -7.24 4.71
N ILE A 111 -14.33 -7.42 5.67
CA ILE A 111 -13.32 -6.41 6.00
C ILE A 111 -11.97 -6.91 5.49
N GLY A 112 -11.41 -6.17 4.54
CA GLY A 112 -10.11 -6.41 3.97
C GLY A 112 -9.03 -5.61 4.68
N PHE A 113 -7.88 -6.21 4.91
CA PHE A 113 -6.72 -5.56 5.50
C PHE A 113 -5.53 -5.67 4.56
N ILE A 114 -4.76 -4.58 4.45
CA ILE A 114 -3.47 -4.58 3.78
C ILE A 114 -2.45 -4.18 4.83
N ASP A 115 -1.69 -5.17 5.33
CA ASP A 115 -0.85 -5.00 6.51
C ASP A 115 0.29 -6.06 6.57
N THR A 116 0.95 -6.23 7.72
CA THR A 116 2.09 -7.13 7.94
C THR A 116 1.72 -8.61 7.98
N GLY A 117 0.43 -8.94 7.97
CA GLY A 117 -0.08 -10.30 8.08
C GLY A 117 -1.11 -10.44 9.18
N ILE A 118 -1.45 -11.69 9.49
CA ILE A 118 -2.39 -12.05 10.56
C ILE A 118 -1.95 -13.36 11.21
N ASP A 119 -1.98 -13.43 12.52
CA ASP A 119 -1.97 -14.69 13.24
C ASP A 119 -3.36 -15.34 13.12
N TYR A 120 -3.53 -16.15 12.08
CA TYR A 120 -4.80 -16.83 11.82
C TYR A 120 -5.14 -17.88 12.86
N THR A 121 -4.19 -18.29 13.70
CA THR A 121 -4.41 -19.26 14.78
C THR A 121 -5.08 -18.63 16.02
N HIS A 122 -5.06 -17.29 16.10
CA HIS A 122 -5.62 -16.56 17.24
C HIS A 122 -7.13 -16.80 17.40
N PRO A 123 -7.64 -17.12 18.60
CA PRO A 123 -9.05 -17.44 18.84
C PRO A 123 -10.01 -16.28 18.52
N ALA A 124 -9.57 -15.04 18.57
CA ALA A 124 -10.37 -13.85 18.26
C ALA A 124 -10.88 -13.79 16.81
N PHE A 125 -10.29 -14.58 15.90
CA PHE A 125 -10.65 -14.60 14.47
C PHE A 125 -11.44 -15.85 14.08
N ARG A 126 -11.95 -16.57 15.07
CA ARG A 126 -12.76 -17.79 14.87
C ARG A 126 -14.24 -17.54 15.18
N ASN A 127 -15.07 -18.38 14.60
CA ASN A 127 -16.46 -18.53 14.99
C ASN A 127 -16.56 -19.29 16.32
N ALA A 128 -17.76 -19.31 16.92
CA ALA A 128 -18.01 -20.04 18.15
C ALA A 128 -17.80 -21.57 18.03
N ASP A 129 -17.92 -22.11 16.81
CA ASP A 129 -17.67 -23.55 16.51
C ASP A 129 -16.19 -23.86 16.27
N GLY A 130 -15.29 -22.85 16.39
CA GLY A 130 -13.85 -22.97 16.20
C GLY A 130 -13.37 -22.82 14.77
N THR A 131 -14.27 -22.70 13.78
CA THR A 131 -13.89 -22.42 12.39
C THR A 131 -13.42 -20.97 12.21
N THR A 132 -12.59 -20.72 11.20
CA THR A 132 -12.09 -19.36 10.94
C THR A 132 -13.16 -18.44 10.34
N ARG A 133 -13.09 -17.13 10.66
CA ARG A 133 -13.78 -16.04 9.96
C ARG A 133 -12.95 -15.43 8.84
N ILE A 134 -11.69 -15.89 8.68
CA ILE A 134 -10.79 -15.43 7.62
C ILE A 134 -11.15 -16.18 6.34
N GLU A 135 -11.62 -15.44 5.33
CA GLU A 135 -11.99 -15.99 4.02
C GLU A 135 -10.74 -16.23 3.16
N TYR A 136 -9.78 -15.29 3.20
CA TYR A 136 -8.55 -15.36 2.43
C TYR A 136 -7.37 -14.73 3.15
N ILE A 137 -6.17 -15.31 2.92
CA ILE A 137 -4.87 -14.66 3.16
C ILE A 137 -4.14 -14.63 1.82
N TYR A 138 -3.79 -13.42 1.35
CA TYR A 138 -2.96 -13.21 0.17
C TYR A 138 -1.57 -12.74 0.62
N ASP A 139 -0.60 -13.63 0.58
CA ASP A 139 0.76 -13.37 1.06
C ASP A 139 1.66 -12.97 -0.10
N LEU A 140 1.89 -11.66 -0.25
CA LEU A 140 2.75 -11.09 -1.29
C LEU A 140 4.24 -11.30 -1.00
N ASP A 141 4.61 -11.53 0.28
CA ASP A 141 5.99 -11.88 0.65
C ASP A 141 6.37 -13.29 0.21
N GLN A 142 5.38 -14.18 0.04
CA GLN A 142 5.56 -15.54 -0.47
C GLN A 142 5.23 -15.63 -1.97
N GLY A 143 5.56 -14.60 -2.75
CA GLY A 143 5.33 -14.60 -4.18
C GLY A 143 3.86 -14.53 -4.60
N GLY A 144 2.99 -14.01 -3.75
CA GLY A 144 1.57 -13.87 -4.05
C GLY A 144 0.76 -15.16 -3.80
N LYS A 145 1.15 -15.95 -2.80
CA LYS A 145 0.42 -17.16 -2.43
C LYS A 145 -0.91 -16.80 -1.77
N VAL A 146 -1.98 -17.43 -2.23
CA VAL A 146 -3.33 -17.26 -1.67
C VAL A 146 -3.70 -18.49 -0.88
N TYR A 147 -4.18 -18.28 0.35
CA TYR A 147 -4.75 -19.33 1.21
C TYR A 147 -6.24 -19.06 1.38
N THR A 148 -7.04 -20.12 1.21
CA THR A 148 -8.50 -20.06 1.35
C THR A 148 -8.95 -20.41 2.76
N LYS A 149 -10.20 -20.11 3.07
CA LYS A 149 -10.86 -20.46 4.33
C LYS A 149 -10.76 -21.94 4.65
N GLU A 150 -10.91 -22.80 3.64
CA GLU A 150 -10.84 -24.25 3.78
C GLU A 150 -9.44 -24.69 4.25
N GLN A 151 -8.39 -24.17 3.61
CA GLN A 151 -7.00 -24.44 3.97
C GLN A 151 -6.66 -23.92 5.37
N ILE A 152 -7.18 -22.75 5.74
CA ILE A 152 -7.02 -22.22 7.10
C ILE A 152 -7.73 -23.11 8.11
N ASN A 153 -8.96 -23.57 7.83
CA ASN A 153 -9.68 -24.49 8.70
C ASN A 153 -8.99 -25.86 8.81
N GLU A 154 -8.35 -26.33 7.74
CA GLU A 154 -7.53 -27.54 7.77
C GLU A 154 -6.29 -27.33 8.66
N ALA A 155 -5.59 -26.21 8.49
CA ALA A 155 -4.46 -25.85 9.32
C ALA A 155 -4.82 -25.77 10.81
N LEU A 156 -5.96 -25.18 11.15
CA LEU A 156 -6.44 -25.06 12.54
C LEU A 156 -6.74 -26.41 13.23
N LYS A 157 -6.91 -27.48 12.46
CA LYS A 157 -7.09 -28.86 12.99
C LYS A 157 -5.78 -29.62 13.10
N SER A 158 -4.72 -29.12 12.49
CA SER A 158 -3.38 -29.74 12.48
C SER A 158 -2.63 -29.46 13.79
N SER A 159 -1.80 -30.38 14.19
CA SER A 159 -0.81 -30.18 15.27
C SER A 159 0.31 -29.22 14.86
N ASP A 160 0.52 -29.01 13.56
CA ASP A 160 1.44 -28.03 12.99
C ASP A 160 0.72 -27.20 11.91
N PRO A 161 -0.02 -26.14 12.33
CA PRO A 161 -0.80 -25.31 11.41
C PRO A 161 0.04 -24.67 10.30
N TYR A 162 1.26 -24.24 10.62
CA TYR A 162 2.12 -23.48 9.72
C TYR A 162 2.75 -24.33 8.60
N SER A 163 2.71 -25.67 8.73
CA SER A 163 3.06 -26.57 7.61
C SER A 163 2.05 -26.53 6.46
N ILE A 164 0.79 -26.17 6.75
CA ILE A 164 -0.31 -26.06 5.78
C ILE A 164 -0.45 -24.60 5.30
N VAL A 165 -0.58 -23.66 6.24
CA VAL A 165 -0.66 -22.21 5.98
C VAL A 165 0.55 -21.54 6.59
N SER A 166 1.60 -21.32 5.78
CA SER A 166 2.89 -20.81 6.25
C SER A 166 2.93 -19.28 6.39
N SER A 167 1.84 -18.58 6.06
CA SER A 167 1.74 -17.13 6.25
C SER A 167 1.61 -16.80 7.73
N THR A 168 2.43 -15.88 8.21
CA THR A 168 2.51 -15.44 9.61
C THR A 168 2.58 -13.92 9.68
N ASP A 169 2.25 -13.36 10.83
CA ASP A 169 2.50 -11.96 11.17
C ASP A 169 3.68 -11.86 12.15
N VAL A 170 4.86 -11.60 11.60
CA VAL A 170 6.11 -11.55 12.40
C VAL A 170 6.15 -10.34 13.32
N THR A 171 5.53 -9.24 12.93
CA THR A 171 5.56 -7.97 13.70
C THR A 171 4.42 -7.87 14.70
N GLY A 172 3.33 -8.61 14.48
CA GLY A 172 2.10 -8.53 15.25
C GLY A 172 1.22 -7.32 14.92
N HIS A 173 1.69 -6.39 14.05
CA HIS A 173 0.95 -5.16 13.75
C HIS A 173 -0.37 -5.46 13.05
N GLY A 174 -0.36 -6.20 11.95
CA GLY A 174 -1.59 -6.55 11.23
C GLY A 174 -2.55 -7.35 12.09
N THR A 175 -2.07 -8.29 12.90
CA THR A 175 -2.88 -9.05 13.86
C THR A 175 -3.57 -8.13 14.86
N HIS A 176 -2.85 -7.14 15.39
CA HIS A 176 -3.40 -6.14 16.29
C HIS A 176 -4.47 -5.26 15.62
N VAL A 177 -4.18 -4.75 14.42
CA VAL A 177 -5.12 -3.96 13.62
C VAL A 177 -6.41 -4.73 13.32
N VAL A 178 -6.29 -6.00 12.89
CA VAL A 178 -7.44 -6.88 12.68
C VAL A 178 -8.19 -7.13 13.98
N GLY A 179 -7.48 -7.27 15.10
CA GLY A 179 -8.07 -7.43 16.43
C GLY A 179 -8.94 -6.24 16.81
N ILE A 180 -8.44 -5.03 16.64
CA ILE A 180 -9.20 -3.78 16.89
C ILE A 180 -10.49 -3.74 16.06
N ALA A 181 -10.42 -4.13 14.80
CA ALA A 181 -11.57 -4.08 13.90
C ALA A 181 -12.53 -5.27 14.07
N CYS A 182 -12.00 -6.50 14.21
CA CYS A 182 -12.76 -7.72 13.99
C CYS A 182 -12.66 -8.76 15.11
N ALA A 183 -11.97 -8.49 16.23
CA ALA A 183 -11.91 -9.49 17.32
C ALA A 183 -13.31 -9.89 17.79
N GLY A 184 -13.53 -11.18 17.96
CA GLY A 184 -14.83 -11.75 18.34
C GLY A 184 -14.70 -13.23 18.73
N GLY A 185 -15.74 -14.03 18.48
CA GLY A 185 -15.74 -15.45 18.75
C GLY A 185 -15.77 -15.80 20.25
N ASN A 186 -14.92 -16.74 20.66
CA ASN A 186 -14.91 -17.28 22.02
C ASN A 186 -13.92 -16.59 22.97
N ILE A 187 -13.64 -15.29 22.76
CA ILE A 187 -12.86 -14.50 23.70
C ILE A 187 -13.77 -13.67 24.62
N ASP A 188 -13.22 -13.08 25.66
CA ASP A 188 -13.95 -12.13 26.52
C ASP A 188 -14.46 -10.95 25.69
N THR A 189 -15.77 -10.69 25.80
CA THR A 189 -16.47 -9.64 25.01
C THR A 189 -15.93 -8.23 25.22
N LYS A 190 -15.22 -7.96 26.33
CA LYS A 190 -14.55 -6.68 26.56
C LYS A 190 -13.43 -6.39 25.55
N TYR A 191 -12.92 -7.44 24.88
CA TYR A 191 -11.90 -7.35 23.84
C TYR A 191 -12.46 -7.48 22.41
N TYR A 192 -13.79 -7.46 22.27
CA TYR A 192 -14.39 -7.49 20.94
C TYR A 192 -14.02 -6.24 20.15
N GLY A 193 -13.77 -6.43 18.87
CA GLY A 193 -13.56 -5.34 17.90
C GLY A 193 -14.85 -4.63 17.52
N VAL A 194 -14.73 -3.72 16.57
CA VAL A 194 -15.85 -2.92 16.04
C VAL A 194 -16.88 -3.80 15.34
N ALA A 195 -16.43 -4.79 14.58
CA ALA A 195 -17.25 -5.70 13.76
C ALA A 195 -16.94 -7.18 14.06
N PRO A 196 -17.31 -7.67 15.26
CA PRO A 196 -16.89 -8.98 15.74
C PRO A 196 -17.50 -10.18 14.97
N GLU A 197 -18.47 -9.95 14.10
CA GLU A 197 -19.14 -10.98 13.29
C GLU A 197 -18.82 -10.82 11.78
N SER A 198 -17.91 -9.92 11.40
CA SER A 198 -17.49 -9.75 10.00
C SER A 198 -16.65 -10.92 9.48
N SER A 199 -16.70 -11.13 8.16
CA SER A 199 -15.69 -11.90 7.43
C SER A 199 -14.41 -11.08 7.27
N ILE A 200 -13.26 -11.74 7.24
CA ILE A 200 -11.92 -11.12 7.22
C ILE A 200 -11.17 -11.57 5.98
N ALA A 201 -10.49 -10.66 5.30
CA ALA A 201 -9.49 -10.98 4.28
C ALA A 201 -8.21 -10.20 4.56
N MET A 202 -7.07 -10.88 4.56
CA MET A 202 -5.76 -10.29 4.80
C MET A 202 -4.91 -10.31 3.53
N VAL A 203 -4.34 -9.16 3.17
CA VAL A 203 -3.25 -9.03 2.21
C VAL A 203 -1.99 -8.67 2.98
N LYS A 204 -1.03 -9.58 3.01
CA LYS A 204 0.26 -9.37 3.65
C LYS A 204 1.22 -8.73 2.66
N VAL A 205 1.71 -7.52 2.96
CA VAL A 205 2.54 -6.69 2.06
C VAL A 205 3.89 -6.29 2.63
N ALA A 206 4.10 -6.41 3.93
CA ALA A 206 5.32 -5.96 4.59
C ALA A 206 6.12 -7.13 5.14
N ARG A 207 7.31 -7.32 4.60
CA ARG A 207 8.27 -8.32 5.10
C ARG A 207 9.14 -7.77 6.23
N SER A 208 9.29 -6.44 6.30
CA SER A 208 10.08 -5.75 7.31
C SER A 208 9.39 -4.46 7.76
N ARG A 209 9.90 -3.30 7.36
CA ARG A 209 9.41 -1.98 7.82
C ARG A 209 8.60 -1.23 6.77
N PHE A 210 8.58 -1.67 5.52
CA PHE A 210 7.88 -0.95 4.45
C PHE A 210 7.20 -1.90 3.46
N ALA A 211 6.15 -1.41 2.82
CA ALA A 211 5.47 -2.02 1.69
C ALA A 211 5.58 -1.09 0.47
N LEU A 212 5.55 -1.67 -0.72
CA LEU A 212 5.55 -0.89 -1.96
C LEU A 212 4.12 -0.48 -2.36
N SER A 213 3.95 0.71 -2.91
CA SER A 213 2.66 1.19 -3.43
C SER A 213 2.03 0.21 -4.44
N THR A 214 2.85 -0.47 -5.24
CA THR A 214 2.41 -1.51 -6.18
C THR A 214 1.83 -2.74 -5.48
N GLN A 215 2.37 -3.14 -4.34
CA GLN A 215 1.80 -4.22 -3.51
C GLN A 215 0.44 -3.80 -2.94
N ILE A 216 0.31 -2.54 -2.51
CA ILE A 216 -0.97 -1.99 -2.05
C ILE A 216 -2.01 -2.02 -3.16
N MET A 217 -1.67 -1.56 -4.37
CA MET A 217 -2.57 -1.58 -5.53
C MET A 217 -3.02 -3.00 -5.88
N ARG A 218 -2.11 -3.99 -5.87
CA ARG A 218 -2.45 -5.42 -6.05
C ARG A 218 -3.37 -5.91 -4.93
N GLY A 219 -3.09 -5.53 -3.70
CA GLY A 219 -3.91 -5.89 -2.54
C GLY A 219 -5.33 -5.34 -2.64
N ILE A 220 -5.49 -4.09 -3.00
CA ILE A 220 -6.81 -3.45 -3.22
C ILE A 220 -7.58 -4.20 -4.31
N LYS A 221 -6.93 -4.46 -5.46
CA LYS A 221 -7.55 -5.23 -6.56
C LYS A 221 -8.02 -6.60 -6.08
N PHE A 222 -7.16 -7.35 -5.39
CA PHE A 222 -7.49 -8.66 -4.87
C PHE A 222 -8.72 -8.62 -3.94
N LEU A 223 -8.73 -7.69 -2.98
CA LEU A 223 -9.83 -7.55 -2.03
C LEU A 223 -11.15 -7.20 -2.72
N ILE A 224 -11.13 -6.33 -3.72
CA ILE A 224 -12.31 -5.97 -4.53
C ILE A 224 -12.84 -7.21 -5.28
N ASP A 225 -11.96 -7.97 -5.90
CA ASP A 225 -12.35 -9.18 -6.62
C ASP A 225 -12.97 -10.22 -5.68
N LYS A 226 -12.39 -10.40 -4.49
CA LYS A 226 -12.89 -11.32 -3.48
C LYS A 226 -14.21 -10.86 -2.85
N GLY A 227 -14.39 -9.57 -2.62
CA GLY A 227 -15.67 -9.00 -2.19
C GLY A 227 -16.79 -9.28 -3.20
N LYS A 228 -16.49 -9.16 -4.51
CA LYS A 228 -17.43 -9.51 -5.59
C LYS A 228 -17.72 -11.01 -5.65
N GLU A 229 -16.68 -11.85 -5.57
CA GLU A 229 -16.79 -13.30 -5.57
C GLU A 229 -17.69 -13.80 -4.44
N LEU A 230 -17.50 -13.25 -3.22
CA LEU A 230 -18.31 -13.57 -2.05
C LEU A 230 -19.68 -12.87 -2.03
N ASN A 231 -19.93 -11.94 -2.96
CA ASN A 231 -21.11 -11.08 -2.98
C ASN A 231 -21.33 -10.35 -1.64
N MET A 232 -20.24 -9.85 -1.04
CA MET A 232 -20.25 -9.10 0.22
C MET A 232 -19.89 -7.64 0.00
N PRO A 233 -20.53 -6.68 0.70
CA PRO A 233 -20.01 -5.33 0.84
C PRO A 233 -18.61 -5.39 1.43
N LEU A 234 -17.71 -4.50 0.96
CA LEU A 234 -16.31 -4.51 1.32
C LEU A 234 -15.89 -3.20 1.98
N ALA A 235 -15.23 -3.30 3.11
CA ALA A 235 -14.43 -2.22 3.70
C ALA A 235 -12.96 -2.64 3.71
N ILE A 236 -12.06 -1.75 3.27
CA ILE A 236 -10.61 -1.99 3.26
C ILE A 236 -9.96 -1.06 4.26
N ASN A 237 -9.16 -1.61 5.17
CA ASN A 237 -8.31 -0.87 6.09
C ASN A 237 -6.85 -0.95 5.65
N MET A 238 -6.19 0.21 5.63
CA MET A 238 -4.76 0.35 5.40
C MET A 238 -4.14 1.17 6.53
N SER A 239 -3.50 0.49 7.48
CA SER A 239 -2.77 1.12 8.59
C SER A 239 -1.31 1.35 8.21
N LEU A 240 -1.11 1.95 7.04
CA LEU A 240 0.17 2.24 6.41
C LEU A 240 0.21 3.70 6.01
N SER A 241 1.38 4.34 6.07
CA SER A 241 1.57 5.72 5.64
C SER A 241 2.91 5.92 4.95
N THR A 242 3.04 7.04 4.26
CA THR A 242 4.30 7.52 3.69
C THR A 242 4.32 9.04 3.68
N ASN A 243 5.51 9.61 3.90
CA ASN A 243 5.75 11.04 3.66
C ASN A 243 6.16 11.34 2.21
N ASP A 244 6.29 10.29 1.38
CA ASP A 244 6.65 10.45 -0.03
C ASP A 244 5.42 10.72 -0.88
N GLY A 245 5.40 11.85 -1.56
CA GLY A 245 4.30 12.27 -2.41
C GLY A 245 4.04 13.77 -2.34
N ALA A 246 3.25 14.26 -3.28
CA ALA A 246 2.88 15.68 -3.39
C ALA A 246 1.84 16.12 -2.35
N HIS A 247 1.30 15.22 -1.54
CA HIS A 247 0.26 15.45 -0.51
C HIS A 247 -1.02 16.14 -1.04
N ASN A 248 -1.32 15.95 -2.33
CA ASN A 248 -2.44 16.59 -3.03
C ASN A 248 -3.33 15.62 -3.81
N GLY A 249 -3.17 14.31 -3.59
CA GLY A 249 -3.95 13.28 -4.28
C GLY A 249 -3.45 12.95 -5.69
N SER A 250 -2.29 13.43 -6.11
CA SER A 250 -1.81 13.30 -7.50
C SER A 250 -0.93 12.07 -7.76
N SER A 251 -0.51 11.32 -6.73
CA SER A 251 0.22 10.08 -6.94
C SER A 251 -0.67 9.00 -7.59
N LEU A 252 -0.09 8.04 -8.29
CA LEU A 252 -0.88 6.97 -8.93
C LEU A 252 -1.65 6.12 -7.91
N LEU A 253 -1.06 5.86 -6.75
CA LEU A 253 -1.74 5.16 -5.67
C LEU A 253 -2.98 5.92 -5.20
N GLU A 254 -2.86 7.23 -4.93
CA GLU A 254 -3.97 8.08 -4.47
C GLU A 254 -5.07 8.18 -5.53
N GLN A 255 -4.70 8.35 -6.81
CA GLN A 255 -5.65 8.37 -7.93
C GLN A 255 -6.36 7.02 -8.09
N TYR A 256 -5.62 5.90 -7.98
CA TYR A 256 -6.21 4.56 -8.05
C TYR A 256 -7.21 4.33 -6.93
N ILE A 257 -6.83 4.65 -5.67
CA ILE A 257 -7.73 4.56 -4.51
C ILE A 257 -8.99 5.39 -4.74
N SER A 258 -8.85 6.63 -5.17
CA SER A 258 -9.98 7.52 -5.47
C SER A 258 -10.89 6.95 -6.56
N THR A 259 -10.29 6.41 -7.63
CA THR A 259 -11.02 5.81 -8.75
C THR A 259 -11.83 4.58 -8.31
N VAL A 260 -11.21 3.65 -7.60
CA VAL A 260 -11.91 2.43 -7.17
C VAL A 260 -12.96 2.71 -6.11
N SER A 261 -12.71 3.66 -5.20
CA SER A 261 -13.70 4.08 -4.20
C SER A 261 -14.93 4.72 -4.83
N ALA A 262 -14.76 5.49 -5.90
CA ALA A 262 -15.86 6.12 -6.63
C ALA A 262 -16.67 5.14 -7.48
N THR A 263 -16.03 4.10 -8.05
CA THR A 263 -16.61 3.19 -9.05
C THR A 263 -17.07 1.86 -8.48
N GLN A 264 -16.54 1.44 -7.33
CA GLN A 264 -16.88 0.19 -6.67
C GLN A 264 -17.68 0.46 -5.39
N ARG A 265 -18.46 -0.51 -4.94
CA ARG A 265 -19.14 -0.46 -3.62
C ARG A 265 -18.14 -0.86 -2.53
N VAL A 266 -17.10 -0.06 -2.35
CA VAL A 266 -16.03 -0.29 -1.38
C VAL A 266 -15.77 0.98 -0.59
N THR A 267 -15.58 0.83 0.71
CA THR A 267 -15.08 1.90 1.60
C THR A 267 -13.60 1.62 1.86
N ILE A 268 -12.74 2.58 1.56
CA ILE A 268 -11.30 2.47 1.84
C ILE A 268 -10.92 3.47 2.92
N VAL A 269 -10.33 2.97 3.99
CA VAL A 269 -9.89 3.75 5.16
C VAL A 269 -8.37 3.65 5.26
N ILE A 270 -7.73 4.81 5.37
CA ILE A 270 -6.26 4.95 5.38
C ILE A 270 -5.85 5.71 6.62
N ALA A 271 -4.78 5.25 7.28
CA ALA A 271 -4.21 5.97 8.40
C ALA A 271 -3.62 7.32 7.96
N ALA A 272 -3.82 8.36 8.78
CA ALA A 272 -3.26 9.69 8.52
C ALA A 272 -1.74 9.77 8.81
N GLY A 273 -1.16 8.75 9.45
CA GLY A 273 0.24 8.72 9.87
C GLY A 273 0.44 9.18 11.30
N ASN A 274 1.64 8.93 11.82
CA ASN A 274 2.02 9.22 13.22
C ASN A 274 3.09 10.32 13.32
N GLU A 275 3.47 10.95 12.22
CA GLU A 275 4.62 11.85 12.12
C GLU A 275 4.23 13.33 11.98
N GLY A 276 3.04 13.71 12.45
CA GLY A 276 2.56 15.10 12.35
C GLY A 276 3.46 16.15 13.00
N GLU A 277 4.25 15.77 14.01
CA GLU A 277 5.20 16.66 14.70
C GLU A 277 6.63 16.58 14.13
N ALA A 278 6.89 15.66 13.18
CA ALA A 278 8.26 15.40 12.70
C ALA A 278 8.74 16.43 11.66
N ALA A 279 7.87 17.32 11.20
CA ALA A 279 8.17 18.38 10.23
C ALA A 279 8.82 17.84 8.92
N HIS A 280 8.40 16.66 8.46
CA HIS A 280 8.93 16.02 7.24
C HIS A 280 8.36 16.60 5.94
N HIS A 281 7.44 17.55 6.02
CA HIS A 281 6.79 18.17 4.87
C HIS A 281 6.68 19.68 5.06
N VAL A 282 6.92 20.40 3.98
CA VAL A 282 6.64 21.84 3.85
C VAL A 282 5.96 22.09 2.51
N GLY A 283 4.94 22.93 2.51
CA GLY A 283 4.21 23.31 1.30
C GLY A 283 3.95 24.80 1.26
N GLY A 284 3.88 25.37 0.05
CA GLY A 284 3.59 26.78 -0.16
C GLY A 284 3.67 27.17 -1.64
N THR A 285 3.62 28.47 -1.91
CA THR A 285 3.87 29.03 -3.23
C THR A 285 5.30 29.58 -3.29
N LEU A 286 5.89 29.64 -4.48
CA LEU A 286 7.23 30.22 -4.67
C LEU A 286 7.28 31.72 -4.34
N GLU A 287 6.12 32.39 -4.26
CA GLU A 287 6.03 33.78 -3.82
C GLU A 287 6.16 33.88 -2.30
N ASP A 288 5.74 32.84 -1.57
CA ASP A 288 5.69 32.82 -0.10
C ASP A 288 6.92 32.15 0.51
N ILE A 289 7.55 31.19 -0.20
CA ILE A 289 8.66 30.39 0.30
C ILE A 289 9.84 30.52 -0.66
N ASN A 290 10.83 31.32 -0.26
CA ASN A 290 12.09 31.44 -0.99
C ASN A 290 13.17 30.51 -0.44
N GLU A 291 13.14 30.21 0.85
CA GLU A 291 14.12 29.38 1.54
C GLU A 291 13.44 28.44 2.52
N VAL A 292 13.90 27.19 2.52
CA VAL A 292 13.44 26.16 3.47
C VAL A 292 14.64 25.69 4.27
N TYR A 293 14.59 25.85 5.59
CA TYR A 293 15.61 25.39 6.51
C TYR A 293 15.25 24.05 7.10
N PHE A 294 16.19 23.12 7.14
CA PHE A 294 16.00 21.82 7.79
C PHE A 294 17.30 21.38 8.48
N ASN A 295 17.15 20.56 9.51
CA ASN A 295 18.27 19.99 10.23
C ASN A 295 18.39 18.50 9.88
N ILE A 296 19.63 18.05 9.69
CA ILE A 296 19.94 16.64 9.48
C ILE A 296 20.49 16.12 10.80
N SER A 297 19.90 15.04 11.33
CA SER A 297 20.43 14.37 12.51
C SER A 297 21.82 13.80 12.23
N SER A 298 22.69 13.81 13.25
CA SER A 298 24.04 13.22 13.16
C SER A 298 24.02 11.71 12.87
N ASP A 299 22.89 11.06 13.11
CA ASP A 299 22.72 9.61 12.92
C ASP A 299 22.21 9.24 11.51
N GLU A 300 21.84 10.26 10.72
CA GLU A 300 21.37 10.08 9.33
C GLU A 300 22.55 10.10 8.35
N SER A 301 22.72 9.01 7.63
CA SER A 301 23.74 8.89 6.57
C SER A 301 23.24 9.32 5.18
N ILE A 302 21.93 9.35 4.97
CA ILE A 302 21.28 9.69 3.70
C ILE A 302 20.04 10.53 3.98
N VAL A 303 19.90 11.66 3.26
CA VAL A 303 18.69 12.48 3.27
C VAL A 303 18.14 12.54 1.86
N VAL A 304 16.85 12.24 1.72
CA VAL A 304 16.13 12.34 0.45
C VAL A 304 15.22 13.55 0.49
N ILE A 305 15.42 14.47 -0.43
CA ILE A 305 14.58 15.67 -0.58
C ILE A 305 13.79 15.51 -1.87
N ASN A 306 12.47 15.40 -1.75
CA ASN A 306 11.55 15.31 -2.87
C ASN A 306 10.84 16.65 -3.08
N LEU A 307 11.02 17.29 -4.23
CA LEU A 307 10.28 18.47 -4.62
C LEU A 307 9.14 18.09 -5.57
N TYR A 308 7.92 18.41 -5.17
CA TYR A 308 6.73 18.30 -6.00
C TYR A 308 6.27 19.68 -6.44
N LYS A 309 6.21 19.93 -7.74
CA LYS A 309 5.78 21.20 -8.33
C LYS A 309 4.77 20.97 -9.45
N SER A 310 4.05 22.03 -9.83
CA SER A 310 3.24 21.99 -11.04
C SER A 310 4.14 21.85 -12.30
N LEU A 311 3.58 21.31 -13.37
CA LEU A 311 4.34 20.95 -14.59
C LEU A 311 4.80 22.16 -15.40
N LEU A 312 4.17 23.32 -15.22
CA LEU A 312 4.33 24.46 -16.11
C LEU A 312 5.53 25.40 -15.80
N PRO A 313 5.82 25.78 -14.53
CA PRO A 313 6.94 26.68 -14.27
C PRO A 313 8.27 25.94 -14.22
N ASP A 314 9.29 26.54 -14.81
CA ASP A 314 10.69 26.17 -14.56
C ASP A 314 11.08 26.61 -13.15
N VAL A 315 11.68 25.71 -12.38
CA VAL A 315 12.15 25.94 -11.02
C VAL A 315 13.62 25.56 -10.93
N SER A 316 14.44 26.45 -10.42
CA SER A 316 15.81 26.12 -10.01
C SER A 316 15.86 25.89 -8.51
N ILE A 317 16.59 24.85 -8.10
CA ILE A 317 16.78 24.49 -6.69
C ILE A 317 18.26 24.62 -6.38
N GLU A 318 18.57 25.29 -5.29
CA GLU A 318 19.91 25.37 -4.74
C GLU A 318 19.94 24.78 -3.34
N LEU A 319 20.89 23.89 -3.07
CA LEU A 319 21.14 23.33 -1.74
C LEU A 319 22.36 24.01 -1.12
N LEU A 320 22.14 24.73 -0.03
CA LEU A 320 23.18 25.43 0.72
C LEU A 320 23.52 24.67 2.00
N CYS A 321 24.77 24.27 2.14
CA CYS A 321 25.27 23.66 3.39
C CYS A 321 25.97 24.73 4.26
N PRO A 322 25.77 24.74 5.59
CA PRO A 322 26.45 25.67 6.47
C PRO A 322 27.98 25.60 6.31
N GLY A 323 28.63 26.70 5.98
CA GLY A 323 30.09 26.80 5.88
C GLY A 323 30.72 26.26 4.60
N ALA A 324 29.95 25.93 3.58
CA ALA A 324 30.46 25.36 2.34
C ALA A 324 29.98 26.11 1.08
N VAL A 325 30.72 25.91 0.00
CA VAL A 325 30.39 26.34 -1.37
C VAL A 325 29.09 25.68 -1.83
N SER A 326 28.25 26.41 -2.55
CA SER A 326 27.01 25.91 -3.18
C SER A 326 27.23 24.61 -3.95
N TYR A 327 26.47 23.58 -3.65
CA TYR A 327 26.76 22.22 -4.14
C TYR A 327 25.98 21.78 -5.37
N THR A 328 24.87 22.40 -5.77
CA THR A 328 24.23 21.96 -7.04
C THR A 328 23.15 22.95 -7.52
N HIS A 329 23.23 23.34 -8.78
CA HIS A 329 22.09 23.87 -9.53
C HIS A 329 21.36 22.67 -10.16
N LEU A 330 20.22 22.28 -9.60
CA LEU A 330 19.31 21.34 -10.21
C LEU A 330 18.21 22.12 -10.94
N ARG A 331 18.12 21.97 -12.27
CA ARG A 331 16.92 22.37 -13.01
C ARG A 331 15.93 21.21 -12.99
N ALA A 332 14.79 21.42 -12.41
CA ALA A 332 13.69 20.47 -12.35
C ALA A 332 12.66 20.76 -13.43
#